data_12575c6b075e10ad785c6a84c0d411a4
#
_entry.id   12575c6b075e10ad785c6a84c0d411a4
#
_cell.length_a   1.000
_cell.length_b   1.000
_cell.length_c   1.000
_cell.angle_alpha   90.00
_cell.angle_beta   90.00
_cell.angle_gamma   90.00
#
_symmetry.space_group_name_H-M   'P 1'
#
loop_
_entity.id
_entity.type
_entity.pdbx_description
1 polymer ?
#
loop_
_entity_poly.entity_id
_entity_poly.type
_entity_poly.pdbx_seq_one_letter_code
_entity_poly.pdbx_strand_id
1 'polypeptide(L)'
;MLLLLVVIAGGTAIAGSQAPELPDTLPLDMSVWYRRDYARCNGAGRVTIGGNIITIEADHSALKYWQVPTLIGPLPINERLGWIRRCDRPHGSFGTEARKRAEEQQITIRVTDYPYISWRWRIQGTVDDSRTADRAGRILSGGDDFAAKLGIQMLPEGGNDLREIAYVWTRSIPEGTTLVQEAGALFWHFRFYRIVAESGDEYVGQWRTETRNLVEEYKRIWPDEEPGVLMRIFLMTDGDNTGTKATASYADIVLHRALPERLDPDR
;
A
#
# COMPACT_ATOMS: atom_id res chain seq x y z
N MET A 1 10.21 -59.91 -47.49
CA MET A 1 11.19 -59.56 -46.49
C MET A 1 10.84 -58.13 -46.06
N LEU A 2 10.11 -58.03 -44.97
CA LEU A 2 9.53 -56.77 -44.46
C LEU A 2 10.40 -56.31 -43.28
N LEU A 3 11.07 -55.19 -43.43
CA LEU A 3 11.89 -54.60 -42.37
C LEU A 3 11.04 -53.75 -41.45
N LEU A 4 10.92 -54.13 -40.19
CA LEU A 4 10.17 -53.43 -39.15
C LEU A 4 11.17 -52.39 -38.52
N LEU A 5 10.94 -51.12 -38.75
CA LEU A 5 11.67 -50.03 -38.10
C LEU A 5 10.98 -49.76 -36.73
N VAL A 6 11.68 -50.10 -35.65
CA VAL A 6 11.28 -49.72 -34.27
C VAL A 6 11.84 -48.34 -33.99
N VAL A 7 10.98 -47.32 -33.93
CA VAL A 7 11.33 -45.99 -33.46
C VAL A 7 11.21 -45.99 -31.93
N ILE A 8 12.33 -46.00 -31.23
CA ILE A 8 12.37 -45.77 -29.78
C ILE A 8 12.27 -44.24 -29.56
N ALA A 9 11.08 -43.80 -29.16
CA ALA A 9 10.89 -42.45 -28.69
C ALA A 9 11.52 -42.34 -27.27
N GLY A 10 12.74 -41.79 -27.17
CA GLY A 10 13.36 -41.41 -25.93
C GLY A 10 12.65 -40.18 -25.37
N GLY A 11 11.71 -40.35 -24.46
CA GLY A 11 11.13 -39.29 -23.69
C GLY A 11 12.19 -38.76 -22.69
N THR A 12 12.78 -37.63 -22.97
CA THR A 12 13.51 -36.86 -21.97
C THR A 12 12.48 -36.32 -20.98
N ALA A 13 12.45 -36.87 -19.77
CA ALA A 13 11.73 -36.31 -18.65
C ALA A 13 12.30 -34.90 -18.42
N ILE A 14 11.48 -33.90 -18.68
CA ILE A 14 11.77 -32.49 -18.30
C ILE A 14 11.78 -32.51 -16.77
N ALA A 15 12.97 -32.35 -16.18
CA ALA A 15 13.09 -32.17 -14.74
C ALA A 15 12.14 -31.04 -14.33
N GLY A 16 11.20 -31.36 -13.44
CA GLY A 16 10.23 -30.39 -12.96
C GLY A 16 11.00 -29.21 -12.34
N SER A 17 10.85 -28.04 -12.92
CA SER A 17 11.34 -26.80 -12.36
C SER A 17 10.65 -26.65 -11.00
N GLN A 18 11.37 -26.85 -9.93
CA GLN A 18 10.89 -26.47 -8.60
C GLN A 18 10.58 -24.98 -8.65
N ALA A 19 9.36 -24.62 -8.19
CA ALA A 19 9.02 -23.21 -8.01
C ALA A 19 10.11 -22.56 -7.14
N PRO A 20 10.57 -21.34 -7.47
CA PRO A 20 11.58 -20.66 -6.69
C PRO A 20 11.11 -20.54 -5.24
N GLU A 21 12.00 -20.88 -4.30
CA GLU A 21 11.72 -20.73 -2.88
C GLU A 21 11.54 -19.25 -2.57
N LEU A 22 10.39 -18.90 -1.99
CA LEU A 22 10.08 -17.51 -1.64
C LEU A 22 10.93 -17.09 -0.42
N PRO A 23 11.56 -15.89 -0.43
CA PRO A 23 12.29 -15.39 0.72
C PRO A 23 11.35 -15.17 1.92
N ASP A 24 11.86 -15.36 3.14
CA ASP A 24 11.05 -15.19 4.37
C ASP A 24 10.57 -13.76 4.57
N THR A 25 11.32 -12.80 4.07
CA THR A 25 11.00 -11.37 4.13
C THR A 25 11.22 -10.71 2.78
N LEU A 26 10.38 -9.72 2.47
CA LEU A 26 10.47 -8.92 1.26
C LEU A 26 10.49 -7.44 1.63
N PRO A 27 11.69 -6.85 1.86
CA PRO A 27 11.81 -5.42 2.11
C PRO A 27 11.47 -4.62 0.86
N LEU A 28 10.74 -3.52 1.03
CA LEU A 28 10.43 -2.62 -0.07
C LEU A 28 11.61 -1.71 -0.37
N ASP A 29 11.91 -1.52 -1.65
CA ASP A 29 12.92 -0.56 -2.08
C ASP A 29 12.44 0.87 -1.85
N MET A 30 12.99 1.54 -0.82
CA MET A 30 12.59 2.90 -0.44
C MET A 30 13.08 3.96 -1.45
N SER A 31 13.91 3.61 -2.42
CA SER A 31 14.40 4.55 -3.44
C SER A 31 13.49 4.67 -4.67
N VAL A 32 12.56 3.74 -4.87
CA VAL A 32 11.73 3.64 -6.09
C VAL A 32 10.25 3.84 -5.75
N TRP A 33 9.84 5.09 -5.67
CA TRP A 33 8.45 5.48 -5.40
C TRP A 33 7.96 6.51 -6.41
N TYR A 34 6.66 6.46 -6.70
CA TYR A 34 6.00 7.35 -7.65
C TYR A 34 5.17 8.38 -6.92
N ARG A 35 5.42 9.64 -7.21
CA ARG A 35 4.73 10.78 -6.61
C ARG A 35 3.39 11.04 -7.27
N ARG A 36 2.41 11.37 -6.45
CA ARG A 36 1.14 11.94 -6.86
C ARG A 36 0.72 13.07 -5.91
N ASP A 37 0.47 14.23 -6.45
CA ASP A 37 -0.03 15.39 -5.74
C ASP A 37 -1.54 15.48 -5.93
N TYR A 38 -2.28 15.61 -4.84
CA TYR A 38 -3.74 15.74 -4.88
C TYR A 38 -4.22 17.18 -4.72
N ALA A 39 -3.44 18.02 -4.06
CA ALA A 39 -3.80 19.41 -3.87
C ALA A 39 -3.87 20.12 -5.20
N ARG A 40 -4.89 20.91 -5.35
CA ARG A 40 -5.23 21.82 -6.47
C ARG A 40 -4.04 22.41 -7.24
N CYS A 41 -3.01 21.61 -7.56
CA CYS A 41 -1.78 21.90 -8.25
C CYS A 41 -0.96 23.08 -7.67
N ASN A 42 -1.36 23.62 -6.54
CA ASN A 42 -0.71 24.72 -5.86
C ASN A 42 0.06 24.25 -4.61
N GLY A 43 0.13 22.95 -4.40
CA GLY A 43 0.64 22.38 -3.18
C GLY A 43 2.14 22.61 -3.02
N ALA A 44 2.47 23.38 -2.01
CA ALA A 44 3.82 23.43 -1.47
C ALA A 44 4.06 22.13 -0.70
N GLY A 45 4.46 21.08 -1.38
CA GLY A 45 4.84 19.84 -0.74
C GLY A 45 6.23 19.42 -1.16
N ARG A 46 6.99 18.89 -0.21
CA ARG A 46 8.34 18.39 -0.44
C ARG A 46 8.43 16.93 -0.05
N VAL A 47 9.24 16.19 -0.79
CA VAL A 47 9.65 14.85 -0.41
C VAL A 47 11.14 14.76 -0.42
N THR A 48 11.67 14.18 0.62
CA THR A 48 13.08 13.86 0.77
C THR A 48 13.23 12.36 0.90
N ILE A 49 14.07 11.77 0.06
CA ILE A 49 14.46 10.36 0.14
C ILE A 49 15.92 10.32 0.54
N GLY A 50 16.23 9.68 1.65
CA GLY A 50 17.59 9.57 2.15
C GLY A 50 17.81 8.25 2.87
N GLY A 51 18.74 7.43 2.37
CA GLY A 51 18.90 6.06 2.86
C GLY A 51 17.60 5.26 2.68
N ASN A 52 17.14 4.64 3.79
CA ASN A 52 15.90 3.85 3.83
C ASN A 52 14.69 4.65 4.38
N ILE A 53 14.71 5.99 4.27
CA ILE A 53 13.69 6.86 4.82
C ILE A 53 13.09 7.74 3.72
N ILE A 54 11.77 7.80 3.67
CA ILE A 54 11.00 8.77 2.88
C ILE A 54 10.35 9.75 3.86
N THR A 55 10.64 11.04 3.72
CA THR A 55 9.97 12.10 4.46
C THR A 55 9.08 12.89 3.52
N ILE A 56 7.81 13.01 3.85
CA ILE A 56 6.79 13.74 3.11
C ILE A 56 6.37 14.94 3.94
N GLU A 57 6.55 16.14 3.40
CA GLU A 57 6.09 17.40 3.96
C GLU A 57 4.93 17.91 3.09
N ALA A 58 3.74 17.97 3.63
CA ALA A 58 2.55 18.52 2.99
C ALA A 58 2.23 19.89 3.62
N ASP A 59 2.17 20.94 2.82
CA ASP A 59 1.83 22.29 3.27
C ASP A 59 0.51 22.67 2.58
N HIS A 60 -0.61 22.60 3.32
CA HIS A 60 -1.97 22.81 2.78
C HIS A 60 -2.23 21.93 1.53
N SER A 61 -1.70 20.72 1.54
CA SER A 61 -1.65 19.83 0.38
C SER A 61 -1.71 18.37 0.80
N ALA A 62 -1.99 17.51 -0.16
CA ALA A 62 -1.96 16.06 -0.01
C ALA A 62 -0.92 15.46 -0.95
N LEU A 63 0.02 14.71 -0.41
CA LEU A 63 1.09 14.06 -1.16
C LEU A 63 1.04 12.57 -0.95
N LYS A 64 0.91 11.84 -2.04
CA LYS A 64 0.92 10.37 -2.07
C LYS A 64 2.12 9.86 -2.84
N TYR A 65 2.83 8.92 -2.23
CA TYR A 65 3.89 8.13 -2.85
C TYR A 65 3.48 6.67 -2.89
N TRP A 66 3.70 5.99 -3.99
CA TRP A 66 3.29 4.61 -4.15
C TRP A 66 4.28 3.80 -4.98
N GLN A 67 4.29 2.51 -4.77
CA GLN A 67 5.00 1.54 -5.60
C GLN A 67 4.15 0.30 -5.86
N VAL A 68 4.49 -0.44 -6.92
CA VAL A 68 3.97 -1.78 -7.20
C VAL A 68 5.07 -2.76 -6.84
N PRO A 69 5.03 -3.35 -5.63
CA PRO A 69 6.02 -4.33 -5.21
C PRO A 69 5.82 -5.64 -5.96
N THR A 70 6.91 -6.33 -6.22
CA THR A 70 6.92 -7.68 -6.77
C THR A 70 7.96 -8.54 -6.07
N LEU A 71 7.96 -9.83 -6.34
CA LEU A 71 8.93 -10.77 -5.76
C LEU A 71 10.40 -10.45 -6.10
N ILE A 72 10.63 -9.66 -7.15
CA ILE A 72 11.98 -9.29 -7.62
C ILE A 72 12.27 -7.78 -7.49
N GLY A 73 11.47 -7.05 -6.71
CA GLY A 73 11.55 -5.61 -6.53
C GLY A 73 10.42 -4.84 -7.19
N PRO A 74 10.38 -3.52 -7.07
CA PRO A 74 9.27 -2.72 -7.62
C PRO A 74 9.30 -2.70 -9.15
N LEU A 75 8.11 -2.77 -9.76
CA LEU A 75 7.99 -2.62 -11.21
C LEU A 75 8.39 -1.21 -11.64
N PRO A 76 9.26 -1.08 -12.64
CA PRO A 76 9.53 0.22 -13.23
C PRO A 76 8.26 0.73 -13.91
N ILE A 77 7.81 1.88 -13.47
CA ILE A 77 6.69 2.57 -14.08
C ILE A 77 7.26 3.45 -15.17
N ASN A 78 6.84 3.21 -16.40
CA ASN A 78 7.37 3.90 -17.56
C ASN A 78 7.04 5.40 -17.44
N GLU A 79 8.06 6.26 -17.36
CA GLU A 79 7.96 7.73 -17.22
C GLU A 79 7.18 8.42 -18.36
N ARG A 80 6.85 7.69 -19.44
CA ARG A 80 5.96 8.19 -20.49
C ARG A 80 4.56 8.57 -20.02
N LEU A 81 4.21 8.24 -18.79
CA LEU A 81 3.06 8.82 -18.09
C LEU A 81 3.37 10.24 -17.57
N GLY A 82 3.99 11.06 -18.37
CA GLY A 82 4.22 12.50 -18.17
C GLY A 82 2.97 13.33 -17.90
N TRP A 83 1.86 12.70 -17.72
CA TRP A 83 0.54 13.19 -17.35
C TRP A 83 0.35 13.33 -15.84
N ILE A 84 1.22 12.74 -15.03
CA ILE A 84 1.17 12.83 -13.55
C ILE A 84 1.50 14.25 -13.06
N ARG A 85 1.93 15.12 -13.93
CA ARG A 85 2.19 16.53 -13.60
C ARG A 85 0.94 17.40 -13.46
N ARG A 86 -0.23 16.89 -13.76
CA ARG A 86 -1.49 17.59 -13.53
C ARG A 86 -2.27 16.91 -12.43
N CYS A 87 -2.88 17.69 -11.57
CA CYS A 87 -3.81 17.29 -10.51
C CYS A 87 -5.06 16.55 -11.03
N ASP A 88 -4.99 15.99 -12.21
CA ASP A 88 -6.10 15.36 -12.87
C ASP A 88 -6.10 13.87 -12.63
N ARG A 89 -7.11 13.46 -11.86
CA ARG A 89 -7.73 12.15 -11.71
C ARG A 89 -6.85 10.91 -11.85
N PRO A 90 -6.95 9.97 -10.91
CA PRO A 90 -6.32 8.67 -11.05
C PRO A 90 -6.96 7.93 -12.21
N HIS A 91 -6.23 7.75 -13.29
CA HIS A 91 -6.66 6.78 -14.28
C HIS A 91 -6.48 5.38 -13.69
N GLY A 92 -7.60 4.66 -13.48
CA GLY A 92 -7.62 3.28 -13.00
C GLY A 92 -6.81 2.29 -13.87
N SER A 93 -6.47 2.70 -15.09
CA SER A 93 -5.67 1.92 -16.05
C SER A 93 -4.23 1.64 -15.59
N PHE A 94 -3.62 2.53 -14.82
CA PHE A 94 -2.21 2.41 -14.48
C PHE A 94 -1.88 1.22 -13.58
N GLY A 95 -2.70 0.98 -12.55
CA GLY A 95 -2.57 -0.21 -11.72
C GLY A 95 -2.83 -1.51 -12.49
N THR A 96 -3.69 -1.45 -13.49
CA THR A 96 -4.02 -2.58 -14.37
C THR A 96 -2.85 -2.98 -15.24
N GLU A 97 -2.14 -2.03 -15.85
CA GLU A 97 -0.96 -2.31 -16.68
C GLU A 97 0.21 -2.89 -15.86
N ALA A 98 0.50 -2.32 -14.70
CA ALA A 98 1.55 -2.83 -13.83
C ALA A 98 1.23 -4.25 -13.34
N ARG A 99 -0.03 -4.51 -12.95
CA ARG A 99 -0.52 -5.84 -12.61
C ARG A 99 -0.32 -6.82 -13.75
N LYS A 100 -0.81 -6.49 -14.94
CA LYS A 100 -0.72 -7.35 -16.12
C LYS A 100 0.73 -7.78 -16.39
N ARG A 101 1.68 -6.83 -16.31
CA ARG A 101 3.11 -7.15 -16.44
C ARG A 101 3.60 -8.09 -15.34
N ALA A 102 3.21 -7.87 -14.09
CA ALA A 102 3.63 -8.71 -12.98
C ALA A 102 3.05 -10.13 -13.10
N GLU A 103 1.80 -10.26 -13.56
CA GLU A 103 1.17 -11.55 -13.85
C GLU A 103 1.86 -12.28 -15.01
N GLU A 104 2.12 -11.58 -16.12
CA GLU A 104 2.84 -12.12 -17.27
C GLU A 104 4.25 -12.60 -16.91
N GLN A 105 4.92 -11.93 -15.99
CA GLN A 105 6.23 -12.29 -15.48
C GLN A 105 6.20 -13.28 -14.31
N GLN A 106 5.02 -13.64 -13.81
CA GLN A 106 4.82 -14.51 -12.65
C GLN A 106 5.54 -14.02 -11.38
N ILE A 107 5.59 -12.71 -11.19
CA ILE A 107 6.28 -12.05 -10.06
C ILE A 107 5.33 -11.34 -9.10
N THR A 108 4.04 -11.61 -9.21
CA THR A 108 3.04 -11.04 -8.30
C THR A 108 3.21 -11.55 -6.88
N ILE A 109 2.96 -10.69 -5.89
CA ILE A 109 2.95 -11.05 -4.47
C ILE A 109 1.52 -11.42 -4.09
N ARG A 110 1.33 -12.64 -3.62
CA ARG A 110 0.05 -13.04 -3.00
C ARG A 110 0.06 -12.62 -1.53
N VAL A 111 -1.04 -12.06 -1.08
CA VAL A 111 -1.19 -11.63 0.33
C VAL A 111 -1.07 -12.81 1.29
N THR A 112 -1.52 -14.00 0.89
CA THR A 112 -1.41 -15.22 1.69
C THR A 112 0.02 -15.75 1.81
N ASP A 113 0.91 -15.45 0.88
CA ASP A 113 2.32 -15.82 0.96
C ASP A 113 3.10 -14.89 1.89
N TYR A 114 2.67 -13.63 2.00
CA TYR A 114 3.22 -12.62 2.89
C TYR A 114 2.10 -11.98 3.72
N PRO A 115 1.56 -12.73 4.70
CA PRO A 115 0.40 -12.26 5.47
C PRO A 115 0.70 -11.11 6.43
N TYR A 116 1.97 -10.83 6.70
CA TYR A 116 2.34 -9.77 7.62
C TYR A 116 3.07 -8.65 6.91
N ILE A 117 2.82 -7.41 7.36
CA ILE A 117 3.58 -6.22 6.99
C ILE A 117 4.08 -5.53 8.24
N SER A 118 5.32 -5.06 8.23
CA SER A 118 5.85 -4.15 9.25
C SER A 118 6.40 -2.89 8.61
N TRP A 119 6.37 -1.78 9.37
CA TRP A 119 6.99 -0.51 8.97
C TRP A 119 7.32 0.32 10.19
N ARG A 120 8.14 1.34 10.00
CA ARG A 120 8.31 2.42 10.97
C ARG A 120 7.82 3.73 10.39
N TRP A 121 7.23 4.53 11.24
CA TRP A 121 6.85 5.89 10.89
C TRP A 121 7.05 6.86 12.05
N ARG A 122 7.11 8.14 11.70
CA ARG A 122 7.22 9.24 12.65
C ARG A 122 6.52 10.46 12.08
N ILE A 123 5.74 11.16 12.88
CA ILE A 123 5.12 12.42 12.51
C ILE A 123 5.76 13.59 13.27
N GLN A 124 5.66 14.80 12.71
CA GLN A 124 6.13 16.04 13.37
C GLN A 124 5.00 16.76 14.11
N GLY A 125 3.75 16.34 13.90
CA GLY A 125 2.54 16.85 14.54
C GLY A 125 1.33 16.14 13.98
N THR A 126 0.24 16.11 14.74
CA THR A 126 -1.05 15.57 14.32
C THR A 126 -1.83 16.59 13.50
N VAL A 127 -2.77 16.11 12.71
CA VAL A 127 -3.75 16.92 11.98
C VAL A 127 -5.06 16.98 12.77
N ASP A 128 -5.79 18.08 12.69
CA ASP A 128 -7.11 18.20 13.33
C ASP A 128 -8.09 17.18 12.73
N ASP A 129 -8.55 16.25 13.56
CA ASP A 129 -9.47 15.19 13.19
C ASP A 129 -10.90 15.38 13.73
N SER A 130 -11.20 16.57 14.25
CA SER A 130 -12.52 16.88 14.83
C SER A 130 -13.69 16.74 13.85
N ARG A 131 -13.41 16.75 12.54
CA ARG A 131 -14.39 16.59 11.45
C ARG A 131 -14.11 15.37 10.56
N THR A 132 -13.25 14.48 11.00
CA THR A 132 -12.83 13.34 10.18
C THR A 132 -13.98 12.38 9.93
N ALA A 133 -14.74 12.02 10.96
CA ALA A 133 -15.80 11.02 10.81
C ALA A 133 -17.06 11.35 11.62
N ASP A 134 -18.16 10.77 11.18
CA ASP A 134 -19.41 10.76 11.95
C ASP A 134 -19.36 9.69 13.09
N ARG A 135 -20.43 9.65 13.89
CA ARG A 135 -20.55 8.67 15.01
C ARG A 135 -20.57 7.21 14.54
N ALA A 136 -20.84 6.95 13.29
CA ALA A 136 -20.82 5.62 12.69
C ALA A 136 -19.47 5.26 12.08
N GLY A 137 -18.45 6.12 12.21
CA GLY A 137 -17.12 5.91 11.63
C GLY A 137 -17.04 6.16 10.13
N ARG A 138 -18.04 6.82 9.54
CA ARG A 138 -17.98 7.20 8.12
C ARG A 138 -17.21 8.51 7.97
N ILE A 139 -16.16 8.49 7.15
CA ILE A 139 -15.38 9.69 6.88
C ILE A 139 -16.24 10.72 6.16
N LEU A 140 -16.28 11.92 6.70
CA LEU A 140 -17.02 13.04 6.15
C LEU A 140 -16.29 13.62 4.92
N SER A 141 -17.04 14.34 4.08
CA SER A 141 -16.43 15.04 2.95
C SER A 141 -15.39 16.05 3.45
N GLY A 142 -14.14 15.90 2.99
CA GLY A 142 -13.02 16.70 3.47
C GLY A 142 -12.50 16.33 4.86
N GLY A 143 -12.86 15.16 5.36
CA GLY A 143 -12.38 14.63 6.65
C GLY A 143 -11.28 13.58 6.54
N ASP A 144 -10.65 13.43 5.37
CA ASP A 144 -9.67 12.39 5.10
C ASP A 144 -8.19 12.83 5.27
N ASP A 145 -7.98 13.96 5.94
CA ASP A 145 -6.65 14.43 6.32
C ASP A 145 -6.06 13.58 7.46
N PHE A 146 -4.86 13.10 7.26
CA PHE A 146 -4.10 12.35 8.26
C PHE A 146 -2.62 12.72 8.16
N ALA A 147 -1.97 12.92 9.30
CA ALA A 147 -0.55 13.26 9.34
C ALA A 147 0.31 12.17 8.69
N ALA A 148 -0.03 10.90 8.93
CA ALA A 148 0.60 9.76 8.28
C ALA A 148 -0.43 8.73 7.87
N LYS A 149 -0.24 8.14 6.68
CA LYS A 149 -1.08 7.10 6.10
C LYS A 149 -0.21 6.13 5.31
N LEU A 150 -0.25 4.85 5.68
CA LEU A 150 0.29 3.75 4.88
C LEU A 150 -0.87 2.90 4.38
N GLY A 151 -1.02 2.81 3.07
CA GLY A 151 -2.14 2.09 2.47
C GLY A 151 -1.71 0.94 1.59
N ILE A 152 -2.54 -0.09 1.58
CA ILE A 152 -2.34 -1.32 0.85
C ILE A 152 -3.55 -1.54 -0.04
N GLN A 153 -3.28 -1.73 -1.32
CA GLN A 153 -4.29 -2.05 -2.31
C GLN A 153 -4.12 -3.49 -2.79
N MET A 154 -5.19 -4.24 -2.73
CA MET A 154 -5.24 -5.67 -3.03
C MET A 154 -6.38 -5.98 -3.98
N LEU A 155 -6.31 -7.10 -4.66
CA LEU A 155 -7.44 -7.71 -5.35
C LEU A 155 -7.86 -8.96 -4.59
N PRO A 156 -9.16 -9.24 -4.51
CA PRO A 156 -9.63 -10.52 -4.02
C PRO A 156 -9.23 -11.65 -4.97
N GLU A 157 -9.19 -12.87 -4.46
CA GLU A 157 -8.97 -14.06 -5.28
C GLU A 157 -10.07 -14.18 -6.33
N GLY A 158 -9.68 -14.31 -7.59
CA GLY A 158 -10.63 -14.38 -8.70
C GLY A 158 -11.42 -13.11 -9.00
N GLY A 159 -11.21 -12.02 -8.24
CA GLY A 159 -11.92 -10.75 -8.40
C GLY A 159 -11.08 -9.67 -9.08
N ASN A 160 -11.76 -8.62 -9.56
CA ASN A 160 -11.13 -7.48 -10.23
C ASN A 160 -11.34 -6.16 -9.50
N ASP A 161 -12.20 -6.13 -8.47
CA ASP A 161 -12.49 -4.91 -7.72
C ASP A 161 -11.40 -4.67 -6.67
N LEU A 162 -10.85 -3.48 -6.70
CA LEU A 162 -9.78 -3.09 -5.78
C LEU A 162 -10.30 -2.98 -4.34
N ARG A 163 -9.57 -3.59 -3.40
CA ARG A 163 -9.75 -3.45 -1.97
C ARG A 163 -8.62 -2.61 -1.40
N GLU A 164 -8.95 -1.62 -0.56
CA GLU A 164 -7.95 -0.76 0.06
C GLU A 164 -8.12 -0.74 1.58
N ILE A 165 -7.04 -1.07 2.28
CA ILE A 165 -6.88 -0.85 3.72
C ILE A 165 -5.75 0.16 3.89
N ALA A 166 -5.94 1.18 4.71
CA ALA A 166 -4.86 2.08 5.07
C ALA A 166 -4.79 2.27 6.59
N TYR A 167 -3.58 2.25 7.10
CA TYR A 167 -3.27 2.57 8.48
C TYR A 167 -3.03 4.07 8.59
N VAL A 168 -3.60 4.68 9.63
CA VAL A 168 -3.55 6.13 9.81
C VAL A 168 -3.12 6.49 11.23
N TRP A 169 -2.46 7.65 11.35
CA TRP A 169 -2.20 8.30 12.62
C TRP A 169 -3.20 9.44 12.80
N THR A 170 -3.96 9.39 13.88
CA THR A 170 -5.00 10.37 14.22
C THR A 170 -4.60 11.19 15.44
N ARG A 171 -5.32 12.28 15.70
CA ARG A 171 -5.11 13.11 16.88
C ARG A 171 -5.92 12.62 18.08
N SER A 172 -7.19 12.28 17.87
CA SER A 172 -8.12 12.00 18.96
C SER A 172 -8.97 10.74 18.75
N ILE A 173 -8.97 10.19 17.52
CA ILE A 173 -9.74 8.97 17.23
C ILE A 173 -8.94 7.78 17.78
N PRO A 174 -9.55 6.94 18.66
CA PRO A 174 -8.83 5.86 19.34
C PRO A 174 -8.21 4.83 18.39
N GLU A 175 -7.06 4.30 18.78
CA GLU A 175 -6.40 3.18 18.11
C GLU A 175 -7.35 1.98 17.97
N GLY A 176 -7.20 1.22 16.88
CA GLY A 176 -8.08 0.09 16.53
C GLY A 176 -9.40 0.51 15.88
N THR A 177 -9.76 1.80 15.89
CA THR A 177 -10.98 2.28 15.22
C THR A 177 -10.86 2.05 13.72
N THR A 178 -11.92 1.50 13.11
CA THR A 178 -12.03 1.38 11.65
C THR A 178 -12.96 2.46 11.12
N LEU A 179 -12.43 3.30 10.25
CA LEU A 179 -13.15 4.35 9.56
C LEU A 179 -13.43 3.92 8.12
N VAL A 180 -14.56 4.33 7.56
CA VAL A 180 -14.95 4.00 6.18
C VAL A 180 -15.11 5.26 5.38
N GLN A 181 -14.36 5.37 4.29
CA GLN A 181 -14.53 6.42 3.29
C GLN A 181 -15.29 5.85 2.10
N GLU A 182 -16.46 6.40 1.84
CA GLU A 182 -17.23 6.07 0.65
C GLU A 182 -16.94 7.10 -0.45
N ALA A 183 -16.52 6.62 -1.60
CA ALA A 183 -16.31 7.45 -2.78
C ALA A 183 -17.08 6.84 -3.95
N GLY A 184 -17.74 7.67 -4.73
CA GLY A 184 -18.45 7.20 -5.91
C GLY A 184 -19.43 8.21 -6.46
N ALA A 185 -19.96 7.90 -7.64
CA ALA A 185 -21.08 8.53 -8.30
C ALA A 185 -22.02 7.43 -8.78
N LEU A 186 -23.19 7.76 -9.27
CA LEU A 186 -24.36 6.91 -9.62
C LEU A 186 -24.11 5.43 -9.99
N PHE A 187 -22.90 5.05 -10.47
CA PHE A 187 -22.59 3.69 -10.93
C PHE A 187 -21.30 3.11 -10.35
N TRP A 188 -20.64 3.83 -9.43
CA TRP A 188 -19.34 3.43 -8.88
C TRP A 188 -19.32 3.68 -7.39
N HIS A 189 -19.31 2.64 -6.60
CA HIS A 189 -19.18 2.73 -5.14
C HIS A 189 -17.88 2.06 -4.72
N PHE A 190 -16.95 2.87 -4.22
CA PHE A 190 -15.72 2.40 -3.61
C PHE A 190 -15.79 2.65 -2.11
N ARG A 191 -15.35 1.66 -1.33
CA ARG A 191 -15.13 1.79 0.10
C ARG A 191 -13.66 1.64 0.38
N PHE A 192 -13.12 2.66 1.01
CA PHE A 192 -11.75 2.67 1.49
C PHE A 192 -11.80 2.59 3.00
N TYR A 193 -11.07 1.63 3.57
CA TYR A 193 -11.05 1.42 5.01
C TYR A 193 -9.78 2.03 5.59
N ARG A 194 -9.94 2.78 6.70
CA ARG A 194 -8.85 3.39 7.46
C ARG A 194 -8.84 2.77 8.85
N ILE A 195 -7.75 2.15 9.24
CA ILE A 195 -7.56 1.58 10.56
C ILE A 195 -6.64 2.52 11.32
N VAL A 196 -7.10 3.04 12.45
CA VAL A 196 -6.29 3.89 13.30
C VAL A 196 -5.22 3.02 13.96
N ALA A 197 -3.98 3.19 13.55
CA ALA A 197 -2.85 2.45 14.07
C ALA A 197 -2.17 3.17 15.23
N GLU A 198 -2.13 4.50 15.18
CA GLU A 198 -1.61 5.35 16.25
C GLU A 198 -2.55 6.53 16.48
N SER A 199 -2.64 6.99 17.73
CA SER A 199 -3.48 8.12 18.14
C SER A 199 -2.80 9.01 19.17
N GLY A 200 -3.09 10.32 19.09
CA GLY A 200 -2.61 11.30 20.04
C GLY A 200 -1.27 11.91 19.70
N ASP A 201 -0.85 12.84 20.60
CA ASP A 201 0.36 13.63 20.45
C ASP A 201 1.54 13.06 21.28
N GLU A 202 1.32 12.01 22.07
CA GLU A 202 2.31 11.46 23.01
C GLU A 202 3.61 11.04 22.31
N TYR A 203 3.49 10.42 21.13
CA TYR A 203 4.63 9.89 20.37
C TYR A 203 5.06 10.76 19.19
N VAL A 204 4.58 12.01 19.12
CA VAL A 204 5.03 12.96 18.11
C VAL A 204 6.55 13.16 18.20
N GLY A 205 7.22 13.10 17.05
CA GLY A 205 8.68 13.17 16.95
C GLY A 205 9.42 11.85 17.20
N GLN A 206 8.75 10.81 17.65
CA GLN A 206 9.34 9.50 17.92
C GLN A 206 9.03 8.51 16.81
N TRP A 207 9.95 7.61 16.53
CA TRP A 207 9.71 6.49 15.64
C TRP A 207 8.81 5.45 16.29
N ARG A 208 7.73 5.09 15.60
CA ARG A 208 6.84 4.01 16.00
C ARG A 208 6.97 2.86 15.01
N THR A 209 6.94 1.64 15.52
CA THR A 209 7.00 0.41 14.73
C THR A 209 5.63 -0.25 14.74
N GLU A 210 5.13 -0.54 13.55
CA GLU A 210 3.87 -1.25 13.35
C GLU A 210 4.12 -2.63 12.75
N THR A 211 3.29 -3.58 13.14
CA THR A 211 3.19 -4.90 12.52
C THR A 211 1.72 -5.27 12.41
N ARG A 212 1.29 -5.66 11.21
CA ARG A 212 -0.13 -5.97 10.93
C ARG A 212 -0.26 -7.29 10.19
N ASN A 213 -1.33 -8.05 10.50
CA ASN A 213 -1.72 -9.23 9.75
C ASN A 213 -2.74 -8.84 8.68
N LEU A 214 -2.29 -8.77 7.43
CA LEU A 214 -3.11 -8.34 6.29
C LEU A 214 -4.26 -9.29 6.01
N VAL A 215 -4.06 -10.60 6.20
CA VAL A 215 -5.09 -11.61 5.96
C VAL A 215 -6.20 -11.48 6.99
N GLU A 216 -5.85 -11.36 8.27
CA GLU A 216 -6.84 -11.21 9.34
C GLU A 216 -7.66 -9.92 9.18
N GLU A 217 -6.99 -8.79 8.89
CA GLU A 217 -7.68 -7.53 8.70
C GLU A 217 -8.54 -7.51 7.44
N TYR A 218 -8.06 -8.14 6.37
CA TYR A 218 -8.85 -8.32 5.15
C TYR A 218 -10.13 -9.11 5.45
N LYS A 219 -10.01 -10.26 6.11
CA LYS A 219 -11.14 -11.11 6.46
C LYS A 219 -12.11 -10.46 7.45
N ARG A 220 -11.62 -9.63 8.35
CA ARG A 220 -12.48 -8.85 9.26
C ARG A 220 -13.37 -7.87 8.50
N ILE A 221 -12.89 -7.31 7.40
CA ILE A 221 -13.61 -6.32 6.59
C ILE A 221 -14.46 -7.00 5.49
N TRP A 222 -13.92 -8.02 4.85
CA TRP A 222 -14.55 -8.79 3.76
C TRP A 222 -14.55 -10.28 4.10
N PRO A 223 -15.46 -10.73 5.02
CA PRO A 223 -15.44 -12.10 5.52
C PRO A 223 -15.69 -13.16 4.45
N ASP A 224 -16.43 -12.83 3.41
CA ASP A 224 -16.82 -13.72 2.33
C ASP A 224 -15.83 -13.75 1.16
N GLU A 225 -14.74 -12.96 1.22
CA GLU A 225 -13.74 -12.87 0.17
C GLU A 225 -12.39 -13.42 0.67
N GLU A 226 -11.59 -13.98 -0.25
CA GLU A 226 -10.20 -14.34 0.02
C GLU A 226 -9.26 -13.25 -0.53
N PRO A 227 -8.25 -12.82 0.24
CA PRO A 227 -7.25 -11.90 -0.26
C PRO A 227 -6.40 -12.58 -1.33
N GLY A 228 -6.28 -11.96 -2.49
CA GLY A 228 -5.52 -12.47 -3.62
C GLY A 228 -4.18 -11.76 -3.76
N VAL A 229 -4.07 -10.86 -4.72
CA VAL A 229 -2.81 -10.23 -5.12
C VAL A 229 -2.62 -8.86 -4.48
N LEU A 230 -1.43 -8.62 -3.95
CA LEU A 230 -0.98 -7.30 -3.54
C LEU A 230 -0.70 -6.44 -4.78
N MET A 231 -1.45 -5.34 -4.90
CA MET A 231 -1.39 -4.46 -6.07
C MET A 231 -0.46 -3.28 -5.89
N ARG A 232 -0.57 -2.61 -4.74
CA ARG A 232 0.19 -1.40 -4.43
C ARG A 232 0.34 -1.22 -2.94
N ILE A 233 1.45 -0.58 -2.56
CA ILE A 233 1.61 0.05 -1.26
C ILE A 233 1.79 1.54 -1.50
N PHE A 234 1.20 2.36 -0.65
CA PHE A 234 1.35 3.80 -0.73
C PHE A 234 1.56 4.45 0.64
N LEU A 235 2.28 5.55 0.61
CA LEU A 235 2.50 6.46 1.72
C LEU A 235 1.80 7.78 1.39
N MET A 236 1.15 8.39 2.35
CA MET A 236 0.47 9.67 2.14
C MET A 236 0.54 10.53 3.39
N THR A 237 0.77 11.80 3.19
CA THR A 237 0.68 12.84 4.20
C THR A 237 -0.27 13.89 3.67
N ASP A 238 -1.26 14.26 4.47
CA ASP A 238 -2.46 14.97 4.03
C ASP A 238 -2.87 16.03 5.03
N GLY A 239 -3.08 17.24 4.56
CA GLY A 239 -3.50 18.40 5.36
C GLY A 239 -4.21 19.44 4.48
N ASP A 240 -4.75 19.05 3.32
CA ASP A 240 -5.30 20.00 2.35
C ASP A 240 -6.71 20.47 2.71
N ASN A 241 -7.50 19.65 3.36
CA ASN A 241 -8.86 19.97 3.78
C ASN A 241 -8.88 20.77 5.09
N THR A 242 -7.98 20.46 6.02
CA THR A 242 -7.83 21.18 7.28
C THR A 242 -6.99 22.45 7.13
N GLY A 243 -6.30 22.62 6.00
CA GLY A 243 -5.42 23.74 5.76
C GLY A 243 -4.19 23.72 6.68
N THR A 244 -3.71 22.53 7.05
CA THR A 244 -2.59 22.36 7.98
C THR A 244 -1.31 21.92 7.26
N LYS A 245 -0.18 22.12 7.97
CA LYS A 245 1.08 21.50 7.59
C LYS A 245 1.18 20.16 8.28
N ALA A 246 1.48 19.13 7.51
CA ALA A 246 1.74 17.80 8.01
C ALA A 246 3.10 17.31 7.51
N THR A 247 3.83 16.62 8.39
CA THR A 247 5.12 16.02 8.03
C THR A 247 5.20 14.64 8.63
N ALA A 248 5.44 13.65 7.77
CA ALA A 248 5.66 12.27 8.19
C ALA A 248 6.89 11.68 7.53
N SER A 249 7.59 10.84 8.28
CA SER A 249 8.69 10.02 7.78
C SER A 249 8.31 8.55 7.86
N TYR A 250 8.68 7.77 6.85
CA TYR A 250 8.38 6.34 6.72
C TYR A 250 9.68 5.59 6.44
N ALA A 251 9.84 4.42 7.06
CA ALA A 251 11.03 3.59 6.91
C ALA A 251 10.71 2.11 7.07
N ASP A 252 11.62 1.25 6.63
CA ASP A 252 11.66 -0.18 6.91
C ASP A 252 10.34 -0.92 6.65
N ILE A 253 9.74 -0.66 5.49
CA ILE A 253 8.52 -1.34 5.08
C ILE A 253 8.90 -2.72 4.57
N VAL A 254 8.44 -3.76 5.27
CA VAL A 254 8.79 -5.16 5.00
C VAL A 254 7.54 -6.04 5.00
N LEU A 255 7.42 -6.89 4.00
CA LEU A 255 6.45 -7.97 3.97
C LEU A 255 7.10 -9.24 4.53
N HIS A 256 6.35 -10.02 5.34
CA HIS A 256 6.86 -11.20 6.03
C HIS A 256 5.94 -12.40 5.81
N ARG A 257 6.54 -13.58 5.66
CA ARG A 257 5.83 -14.87 5.57
C ARG A 257 5.32 -15.37 6.91
N ALA A 258 6.01 -15.02 7.98
CA ALA A 258 5.63 -15.33 9.37
C ALA A 258 5.59 -14.05 10.20
N LEU A 259 4.89 -14.10 11.32
CA LEU A 259 4.91 -12.98 12.26
C LEU A 259 6.36 -12.68 12.66
N PRO A 260 6.87 -11.47 12.39
CA PRO A 260 8.22 -11.12 12.78
C PRO A 260 8.35 -11.15 14.32
N GLU A 261 9.49 -11.63 14.79
CA GLU A 261 9.86 -11.41 16.19
C GLU A 261 9.82 -9.89 16.45
N ARG A 262 9.35 -9.51 17.64
CA ARG A 262 9.18 -8.09 18.00
C ARG A 262 10.45 -7.33 17.62
N LEU A 263 10.33 -6.44 16.65
CA LEU A 263 11.45 -5.55 16.30
C LEU A 263 11.75 -4.71 17.53
N ASP A 264 13.01 -4.78 17.99
CA ASP A 264 13.50 -3.96 19.08
C ASP A 264 13.32 -2.49 18.69
N PRO A 265 12.55 -1.68 19.43
CA PRO A 265 12.28 -0.28 19.08
C PRO A 265 13.55 0.59 19.09
N ASP A 266 14.65 0.11 19.67
CA ASP A 266 15.91 0.85 19.86
C ASP A 266 17.01 0.51 18.82
N ARG A 267 16.70 -0.25 17.78
CA ARG A 267 17.66 -0.55 16.70
C ARG A 267 17.58 0.41 15.54
#